data_414b67822cfdd24d6865c15655113fae
#
_entry.id   414b67822cfdd24d6865c15655113fae
#
_cell.length_a   1.000
_cell.length_b   1.000
_cell.length_c   1.000
_cell.angle_alpha   90.00
_cell.angle_beta   90.00
_cell.angle_gamma   90.00
#
_symmetry.space_group_name_H-M   'P 1'
#
loop_
_entity.id
_entity.type
_entity.pdbx_description
1 polymer ?
#
loop_
_entity_poly.entity_id
_entity_poly.type
_entity_poly.pdbx_seq_one_letter_code
_entity_poly.pdbx_strand_id
1 'polypeptide(L)'
;MSFTSRTCIGRVEASTGIARYELDQWLKAIGDAGYKRVAVQSLHVIPGEEYLSLMNTDVKKYFMIQWYPHIDVLKGTNLLSSAEDTKDVAEILYKHYESKLAGKNNIVLLMGHGNPDENYNANKKYSDMEKALQELAANNNIFVGTVDYGDMLFFPKEIEEEPANRIPVEGFDKTQYPDCMYSKVMSYCEKNGLNPSEVNVYLAPFMSIAGDHAHNDLWGLEAMAEDDDVSNVEINTNEYSWRERLEKLGFKVDRTFESHPTDQAGADHGIKDGCNCLLYTSDAADDL
;
A
#
# COMPACT_ATOMS: atom_id res chain seq x y z
N MET A 1 -8.27 -18.37 -3.20
CA MET A 1 -7.52 -17.24 -2.62
C MET A 1 -7.78 -17.23 -1.13
N SER A 2 -6.77 -17.07 -0.31
CA SER A 2 -6.92 -16.87 1.14
C SER A 2 -6.46 -15.47 1.53
N PHE A 3 -6.95 -14.98 2.66
CA PHE A 3 -6.58 -13.69 3.20
C PHE A 3 -5.89 -13.86 4.54
N THR A 4 -5.01 -12.97 4.91
CA THR A 4 -4.37 -12.94 6.23
C THR A 4 -5.21 -12.19 7.26
N SER A 5 -6.00 -11.21 6.82
CA SER A 5 -6.86 -10.41 7.68
C SER A 5 -8.23 -11.04 7.90
N ARG A 6 -8.56 -11.34 9.16
CA ARG A 6 -9.89 -11.86 9.57
C ARG A 6 -11.01 -10.85 9.29
N THR A 7 -10.72 -9.58 9.48
CA THR A 7 -11.67 -8.49 9.19
C THR A 7 -12.04 -8.49 7.71
N CYS A 8 -11.05 -8.53 6.82
CA CYS A 8 -11.32 -8.61 5.38
C CYS A 8 -12.10 -9.87 4.99
N ILE A 9 -11.82 -11.02 5.61
CA ILE A 9 -12.56 -12.26 5.37
C ILE A 9 -14.04 -12.07 5.68
N GLY A 10 -14.36 -11.54 6.86
CA GLY A 10 -15.74 -11.31 7.30
C GLY A 10 -16.48 -10.32 6.39
N ARG A 11 -15.85 -9.23 6.03
CA ARG A 11 -16.42 -8.20 5.13
C ARG A 11 -16.70 -8.75 3.73
N VAL A 12 -15.76 -9.48 3.13
CA VAL A 12 -15.95 -10.10 1.82
C VAL A 12 -17.06 -11.14 1.84
N GLU A 13 -17.14 -11.96 2.88
CA GLU A 13 -18.22 -12.93 3.05
C GLU A 13 -19.57 -12.24 3.19
N ALA A 14 -19.65 -11.17 3.99
CA ALA A 14 -20.88 -10.40 4.17
C ALA A 14 -21.36 -9.73 2.85
N SER A 15 -20.45 -9.14 2.07
CA SER A 15 -20.79 -8.43 0.84
C SER A 15 -21.08 -9.34 -0.35
N THR A 16 -20.39 -10.49 -0.45
CA THR A 16 -20.46 -11.36 -1.63
C THR A 16 -21.25 -12.65 -1.41
N GLY A 17 -21.54 -13.03 -0.16
CA GLY A 17 -22.08 -14.32 0.21
C GLY A 17 -21.11 -15.50 -0.04
N ILE A 18 -19.85 -15.23 -0.37
CA ILE A 18 -18.86 -16.26 -0.67
C ILE A 18 -17.94 -16.42 0.53
N ALA A 19 -17.97 -17.58 1.15
CA ALA A 19 -17.08 -17.92 2.24
C ALA A 19 -15.62 -17.78 1.84
N ARG A 20 -14.83 -17.13 2.67
CA ARG A 20 -13.39 -16.99 2.55
C ARG A 20 -12.74 -17.68 3.76
N TYR A 21 -11.49 -18.02 3.62
CA TYR A 21 -10.79 -18.79 4.64
C TYR A 21 -9.46 -18.13 4.96
N GLU A 22 -9.06 -18.23 6.21
CA GLU A 22 -7.69 -17.97 6.61
C GLU A 22 -6.73 -18.97 5.95
N LEU A 23 -5.46 -18.61 5.88
CA LEU A 23 -4.48 -19.44 5.19
C LEU A 23 -4.37 -20.85 5.78
N ASP A 24 -4.37 -20.98 7.11
CA ASP A 24 -4.28 -22.28 7.78
C ASP A 24 -5.46 -23.20 7.44
N GLN A 25 -6.67 -22.65 7.33
CA GLN A 25 -7.86 -23.38 6.91
C GLN A 25 -7.73 -23.88 5.46
N TRP A 26 -7.22 -23.02 4.56
CA TRP A 26 -6.94 -23.40 3.18
C TRP A 26 -5.89 -24.49 3.09
N LEU A 27 -4.77 -24.34 3.80
CA LEU A 27 -3.69 -25.32 3.79
C LEU A 27 -4.16 -26.67 4.33
N LYS A 28 -4.99 -26.68 5.38
CA LYS A 28 -5.62 -27.91 5.88
C LYS A 28 -6.54 -28.56 4.86
N ALA A 29 -7.42 -27.80 4.23
CA ALA A 29 -8.34 -28.32 3.22
C ALA A 29 -7.57 -28.92 2.02
N ILE A 30 -6.49 -28.29 1.58
CA ILE A 30 -5.62 -28.78 0.52
C ILE A 30 -4.92 -30.08 0.93
N GLY A 31 -4.43 -30.15 2.17
CA GLY A 31 -3.80 -31.36 2.71
C GLY A 31 -4.76 -32.53 2.82
N ASP A 32 -5.95 -32.29 3.35
CA ASP A 32 -7.00 -33.30 3.53
C ASP A 32 -7.56 -33.78 2.19
N ALA A 33 -7.57 -32.92 1.17
CA ALA A 33 -7.93 -33.31 -0.21
C ALA A 33 -6.89 -34.20 -0.88
N GLY A 34 -5.74 -34.44 -0.25
CA GLY A 34 -4.73 -35.40 -0.71
C GLY A 34 -3.86 -34.91 -1.86
N TYR A 35 -3.76 -33.61 -2.07
CA TYR A 35 -2.81 -33.05 -3.04
C TYR A 35 -1.38 -33.47 -2.69
N LYS A 36 -0.58 -33.73 -3.71
CA LYS A 36 0.83 -34.15 -3.55
C LYS A 36 1.80 -33.00 -3.73
N ARG A 37 1.36 -31.95 -4.41
CA ARG A 37 2.15 -30.75 -4.68
C ARG A 37 1.28 -29.51 -4.54
N VAL A 38 1.79 -28.48 -3.88
CA VAL A 38 1.12 -27.21 -3.65
C VAL A 38 2.08 -26.06 -3.94
N ALA A 39 1.61 -25.02 -4.62
CA ALA A 39 2.33 -23.76 -4.75
C ALA A 39 1.65 -22.72 -3.87
N VAL A 40 2.44 -21.99 -3.07
CA VAL A 40 1.98 -20.88 -2.23
C VAL A 40 2.70 -19.62 -2.70
N GLN A 41 1.94 -18.70 -3.29
CA GLN A 41 2.44 -17.40 -3.72
C GLN A 41 1.98 -16.31 -2.77
N SER A 42 2.93 -15.57 -2.20
CA SER A 42 2.65 -14.36 -1.42
C SER A 42 2.31 -13.19 -2.35
N LEU A 43 1.35 -12.38 -1.95
CA LEU A 43 1.03 -11.10 -2.57
C LEU A 43 1.63 -9.91 -1.81
N HIS A 44 2.45 -10.13 -0.80
CA HIS A 44 3.13 -9.04 -0.09
C HIS A 44 4.13 -8.33 -0.98
N VAL A 45 4.16 -7.00 -0.89
CA VAL A 45 5.09 -6.17 -1.67
C VAL A 45 6.51 -6.31 -1.14
N ILE A 46 6.68 -6.29 0.18
CA ILE A 46 7.98 -6.30 0.87
C ILE A 46 8.13 -7.56 1.74
N PRO A 47 9.36 -7.97 2.09
CA PRO A 47 9.63 -9.11 2.97
C PRO A 47 9.47 -8.73 4.45
N GLY A 48 8.33 -8.16 4.81
CA GLY A 48 8.01 -7.75 6.17
C GLY A 48 7.57 -8.89 7.07
N GLU A 49 7.16 -8.54 8.30
CA GLU A 49 6.75 -9.48 9.33
C GLU A 49 5.62 -10.40 8.87
N GLU A 50 4.62 -9.86 8.19
CA GLU A 50 3.48 -10.65 7.68
C GLU A 50 3.92 -11.69 6.64
N TYR A 51 4.80 -11.30 5.70
CA TYR A 51 5.37 -12.25 4.74
C TYR A 51 6.16 -13.36 5.42
N LEU A 52 6.98 -13.02 6.40
CA LEU A 52 7.80 -13.97 7.13
C LEU A 52 6.95 -14.89 8.01
N SER A 53 5.90 -14.37 8.63
CA SER A 53 4.94 -15.17 9.38
C SER A 53 4.25 -16.18 8.47
N LEU A 54 3.72 -15.72 7.34
CA LEU A 54 3.09 -16.58 6.34
C LEU A 54 4.04 -17.70 5.88
N MET A 55 5.23 -17.36 5.42
CA MET A 55 6.13 -18.33 4.79
C MET A 55 6.87 -19.23 5.78
N ASN A 56 7.20 -18.74 6.98
CA ASN A 56 7.96 -19.50 7.95
C ASN A 56 7.09 -20.17 9.01
N THR A 57 6.01 -19.54 9.42
CA THR A 57 5.12 -20.09 10.44
C THR A 57 4.04 -20.94 9.80
N ASP A 58 3.18 -20.38 8.98
CA ASP A 58 2.02 -21.10 8.46
C ASP A 58 2.42 -22.16 7.43
N VAL A 59 3.21 -21.78 6.44
CA VAL A 59 3.61 -22.71 5.38
C VAL A 59 4.68 -23.68 5.89
N LYS A 60 5.82 -23.20 6.38
CA LYS A 60 6.93 -24.08 6.72
C LYS A 60 6.70 -24.85 8.00
N LYS A 61 6.42 -24.17 9.12
CA LYS A 61 6.34 -24.82 10.43
C LYS A 61 5.09 -25.70 10.55
N TYR A 62 3.93 -25.14 10.23
CA TYR A 62 2.69 -25.87 10.41
C TYR A 62 2.40 -26.81 9.26
N PHE A 63 2.22 -26.30 8.04
CA PHE A 63 1.79 -27.12 6.91
C PHE A 63 2.83 -28.16 6.50
N MET A 64 4.07 -27.75 6.20
CA MET A 64 5.09 -28.64 5.67
C MET A 64 5.68 -29.59 6.73
N ILE A 65 5.83 -29.16 7.98
CA ILE A 65 6.53 -29.95 9.00
C ILE A 65 5.55 -30.71 9.88
N GLN A 66 4.52 -30.05 10.40
CA GLN A 66 3.65 -30.65 11.40
C GLN A 66 2.46 -31.40 10.81
N TRP A 67 1.80 -30.81 9.80
CA TRP A 67 0.52 -31.38 9.32
C TRP A 67 0.68 -32.31 8.14
N TYR A 68 1.40 -31.91 7.12
CA TYR A 68 1.47 -32.64 5.84
C TYR A 68 2.90 -32.76 5.30
N PRO A 69 3.82 -33.44 6.01
CA PRO A 69 5.24 -33.50 5.65
C PRO A 69 5.51 -34.25 4.34
N HIS A 70 4.51 -34.91 3.77
CA HIS A 70 4.61 -35.65 2.51
C HIS A 70 4.18 -34.84 1.29
N ILE A 71 3.71 -33.61 1.47
CA ILE A 71 3.33 -32.73 0.38
C ILE A 71 4.54 -31.90 -0.04
N ASP A 72 4.78 -31.89 -1.35
CA ASP A 72 5.81 -31.05 -1.95
C ASP A 72 5.29 -29.61 -2.09
N VAL A 73 5.97 -28.64 -1.47
CA VAL A 73 5.52 -27.24 -1.42
C VAL A 73 6.52 -26.33 -2.13
N LEU A 74 6.05 -25.68 -3.19
CA LEU A 74 6.75 -24.57 -3.84
C LEU A 74 6.34 -23.26 -3.15
N LYS A 75 7.30 -22.48 -2.69
CA LYS A 75 7.08 -21.17 -2.05
C LYS A 75 7.51 -20.05 -2.99
N GLY A 76 6.56 -19.19 -3.33
CA GLY A 76 6.85 -17.94 -4.02
C GLY A 76 7.41 -16.88 -3.08
N THR A 77 8.08 -15.89 -3.66
CA THR A 77 8.64 -14.74 -2.94
C THR A 77 7.64 -13.59 -2.84
N ASN A 78 7.97 -12.56 -2.07
CA ASN A 78 7.29 -11.28 -2.13
C ASN A 78 7.68 -10.51 -3.42
N LEU A 79 6.95 -9.46 -3.77
CA LEU A 79 7.14 -8.72 -5.02
C LEU A 79 8.54 -8.11 -5.13
N LEU A 80 9.01 -7.38 -4.11
CA LEU A 80 10.33 -6.75 -4.10
C LEU A 80 11.39 -7.64 -3.43
N SER A 81 11.50 -8.89 -3.87
CA SER A 81 12.36 -9.88 -3.24
C SER A 81 13.85 -9.58 -3.45
N SER A 82 14.23 -9.21 -4.66
CA SER A 82 15.61 -8.90 -5.05
C SER A 82 15.76 -7.44 -5.53
N ALA A 83 16.99 -7.03 -5.81
CA ALA A 83 17.25 -5.75 -6.46
C ALA A 83 16.80 -5.74 -7.93
N GLU A 84 16.84 -6.90 -8.60
CA GLU A 84 16.36 -7.08 -9.95
C GLU A 84 14.83 -6.92 -10.01
N ASP A 85 14.10 -7.62 -9.13
CA ASP A 85 12.64 -7.45 -9.00
C ASP A 85 12.27 -5.99 -8.75
N THR A 86 13.01 -5.29 -7.87
CA THR A 86 12.76 -3.88 -7.59
C THR A 86 12.92 -3.03 -8.86
N LYS A 87 13.93 -3.32 -9.68
CA LYS A 87 14.15 -2.61 -10.93
C LYS A 87 13.05 -2.89 -11.94
N ASP A 88 12.70 -4.15 -12.13
CA ASP A 88 11.66 -4.55 -13.08
C ASP A 88 10.30 -3.94 -12.72
N VAL A 89 9.93 -3.97 -11.44
CA VAL A 89 8.71 -3.31 -10.94
C VAL A 89 8.78 -1.79 -11.13
N ALA A 90 9.95 -1.17 -10.91
CA ALA A 90 10.12 0.27 -11.14
C ALA A 90 9.93 0.63 -12.62
N GLU A 91 10.44 -0.17 -13.55
CA GLU A 91 10.27 0.04 -15.00
C GLU A 91 8.79 -0.08 -15.40
N ILE A 92 8.05 -1.05 -14.86
CA ILE A 92 6.61 -1.22 -15.09
C ILE A 92 5.83 -0.01 -14.57
N LEU A 93 6.06 0.38 -13.32
CA LEU A 93 5.38 1.53 -12.70
C LEU A 93 5.74 2.84 -13.40
N TYR A 94 7.02 3.04 -13.75
CA TYR A 94 7.43 4.22 -14.51
C TYR A 94 6.69 4.32 -15.84
N LYS A 95 6.64 3.24 -16.61
CA LYS A 95 5.91 3.20 -17.88
C LYS A 95 4.43 3.55 -17.70
N HIS A 96 3.82 3.07 -16.62
CA HIS A 96 2.43 3.38 -16.29
C HIS A 96 2.22 4.87 -15.98
N TYR A 97 3.13 5.49 -15.22
CA TYR A 97 3.03 6.89 -14.80
C TYR A 97 3.76 7.88 -15.72
N GLU A 98 4.42 7.45 -16.78
CA GLU A 98 5.29 8.28 -17.63
C GLU A 98 4.61 9.56 -18.10
N SER A 99 3.36 9.48 -18.54
CA SER A 99 2.60 10.64 -18.99
C SER A 99 2.36 11.69 -17.90
N LYS A 100 2.25 11.25 -16.64
CA LYS A 100 2.07 12.12 -15.47
C LYS A 100 3.39 12.70 -15.00
N LEU A 101 4.49 12.00 -15.20
CA LEU A 101 5.84 12.40 -14.78
C LEU A 101 6.52 13.37 -15.75
N ALA A 102 5.96 13.62 -16.92
CA ALA A 102 6.56 14.46 -17.96
C ALA A 102 6.72 15.94 -17.55
N GLY A 103 5.86 16.47 -16.70
CA GLY A 103 5.91 17.87 -16.26
C GLY A 103 6.52 18.01 -14.86
N LYS A 104 7.41 18.97 -14.67
CA LYS A 104 8.00 19.26 -13.36
C LYS A 104 6.98 19.71 -12.29
N ASN A 105 5.83 20.18 -12.70
CA ASN A 105 4.73 20.59 -11.82
C ASN A 105 3.74 19.45 -11.54
N ASN A 106 4.07 18.24 -11.90
CA ASN A 106 3.33 17.04 -11.57
C ASN A 106 4.13 16.19 -10.59
N ILE A 107 3.48 15.60 -9.62
CA ILE A 107 4.09 14.69 -8.65
C ILE A 107 3.23 13.44 -8.55
N VAL A 108 3.86 12.27 -8.57
CA VAL A 108 3.21 10.98 -8.27
C VAL A 108 3.63 10.54 -6.88
N LEU A 109 2.66 10.19 -6.04
CA LEU A 109 2.90 9.67 -4.69
C LEU A 109 2.36 8.26 -4.57
N LEU A 110 3.22 7.33 -4.20
CA LEU A 110 2.89 5.93 -3.97
C LEU A 110 2.86 5.64 -2.48
N MET A 111 1.75 5.10 -1.98
CA MET A 111 1.58 4.77 -0.58
C MET A 111 1.66 3.25 -0.36
N GLY A 112 2.73 2.80 0.30
CA GLY A 112 2.86 1.44 0.80
C GLY A 112 2.37 1.31 2.25
N HIS A 113 2.24 0.08 2.75
CA HIS A 113 1.80 -0.17 4.11
C HIS A 113 2.86 0.21 5.16
N GLY A 114 4.08 -0.21 4.94
CA GLY A 114 5.14 -0.17 5.94
C GLY A 114 5.25 -1.49 6.72
N ASN A 115 6.29 -1.60 7.54
CA ASN A 115 6.55 -2.77 8.38
C ASN A 115 6.99 -2.33 9.77
N PRO A 116 6.35 -2.85 10.84
CA PRO A 116 6.64 -2.43 12.20
C PRO A 116 8.00 -2.88 12.73
N ASP A 117 8.54 -3.98 12.20
CA ASP A 117 9.81 -4.55 12.68
C ASP A 117 11.00 -4.06 11.86
N GLU A 118 11.78 -3.17 12.46
CA GLU A 118 12.99 -2.62 11.85
C GLU A 118 14.10 -3.66 11.67
N ASN A 119 14.09 -4.77 12.42
CA ASN A 119 15.13 -5.79 12.34
C ASN A 119 15.21 -6.48 10.97
N TYR A 120 14.10 -6.53 10.23
CA TYR A 120 14.08 -7.11 8.89
C TYR A 120 14.49 -6.14 7.79
N ASN A 121 14.69 -4.86 8.13
CA ASN A 121 15.02 -3.80 7.16
C ASN A 121 14.08 -3.80 5.94
N ALA A 122 12.83 -4.21 6.15
CA ALA A 122 11.85 -4.38 5.08
C ALA A 122 11.42 -3.04 4.47
N ASN A 123 11.34 -1.98 5.30
CA ASN A 123 10.99 -0.64 4.85
C ASN A 123 12.00 -0.05 3.85
N LYS A 124 13.25 -0.51 3.90
CA LYS A 124 14.28 -0.14 2.91
C LYS A 124 13.83 -0.44 1.47
N LYS A 125 12.99 -1.44 1.26
CA LYS A 125 12.47 -1.78 -0.07
C LYS A 125 11.64 -0.63 -0.69
N TYR A 126 10.94 0.14 0.12
CA TYR A 126 10.24 1.34 -0.35
C TYR A 126 11.22 2.45 -0.76
N SER A 127 12.28 2.68 0.01
CA SER A 127 13.34 3.62 -0.35
C SER A 127 14.09 3.19 -1.61
N ASP A 128 14.38 1.90 -1.75
CA ASP A 128 15.03 1.35 -2.95
C ASP A 128 14.11 1.51 -4.18
N MET A 129 12.80 1.30 -4.02
CA MET A 129 11.82 1.53 -5.09
C MET A 129 11.73 2.99 -5.49
N GLU A 130 11.63 3.91 -4.52
CA GLU A 130 11.63 5.35 -4.80
C GLU A 130 12.86 5.76 -5.61
N LYS A 131 14.03 5.29 -5.19
CA LYS A 131 15.29 5.59 -5.89
C LYS A 131 15.28 5.05 -7.33
N ALA A 132 14.85 3.80 -7.52
CA ALA A 132 14.77 3.20 -8.85
C ALA A 132 13.79 3.96 -9.77
N LEU A 133 12.64 4.38 -9.25
CA LEU A 133 11.67 5.19 -9.98
C LEU A 133 12.20 6.57 -10.32
N GLN A 134 12.89 7.23 -9.39
CA GLN A 134 13.50 8.55 -9.62
C GLN A 134 14.65 8.51 -10.60
N GLU A 135 15.39 7.41 -10.69
CA GLU A 135 16.42 7.24 -11.73
C GLU A 135 15.83 7.17 -13.14
N LEU A 136 14.59 6.69 -13.28
CA LEU A 136 13.86 6.64 -14.55
C LEU A 136 13.16 7.98 -14.87
N ALA A 137 12.65 8.66 -13.85
CA ALA A 137 11.88 9.88 -14.01
C ALA A 137 12.78 11.10 -14.20
N ALA A 138 12.69 11.75 -15.35
CA ALA A 138 13.54 12.90 -15.72
C ALA A 138 13.50 14.07 -14.71
N ASN A 139 12.39 14.22 -13.99
CA ASN A 139 12.18 15.30 -13.01
C ASN A 139 12.34 14.84 -11.57
N ASN A 140 12.60 13.56 -11.30
CA ASN A 140 12.62 12.96 -9.96
C ASN A 140 11.34 13.28 -9.15
N ASN A 141 10.18 13.30 -9.80
CA ASN A 141 8.92 13.76 -9.28
C ASN A 141 7.97 12.62 -8.88
N ILE A 142 8.53 11.51 -8.50
CA ILE A 142 7.81 10.36 -7.95
C ILE A 142 8.40 10.01 -6.59
N PHE A 143 7.51 9.79 -5.61
CA PHE A 143 7.91 9.50 -4.23
C PHE A 143 7.13 8.31 -3.71
N VAL A 144 7.78 7.55 -2.84
CA VAL A 144 7.18 6.42 -2.13
C VAL A 144 7.17 6.73 -0.64
N GLY A 145 6.05 6.51 -0.01
CA GLY A 145 5.91 6.60 1.44
C GLY A 145 5.13 5.43 2.00
N THR A 146 4.92 5.44 3.31
CA THR A 146 4.19 4.40 4.04
C THR A 146 3.06 5.00 4.86
N VAL A 147 2.05 4.19 5.19
CA VAL A 147 0.91 4.65 5.96
C VAL A 147 1.13 4.48 7.46
N ASP A 148 1.61 3.31 7.93
CA ASP A 148 1.60 2.98 9.35
C ASP A 148 2.96 2.97 10.03
N TYR A 149 4.04 2.70 9.30
CA TYR A 149 5.33 2.39 9.90
C TYR A 149 6.52 2.97 9.15
N GLY A 150 7.59 3.23 9.89
CA GLY A 150 8.88 3.68 9.37
C GLY A 150 8.98 5.20 9.24
N ASP A 151 10.09 5.65 8.66
CA ASP A 151 10.42 7.07 8.54
C ASP A 151 9.74 7.76 7.35
N MET A 152 9.04 6.97 6.51
CA MET A 152 8.44 7.43 5.25
C MET A 152 6.94 7.74 5.38
N LEU A 153 6.44 7.93 6.59
CA LEU A 153 5.07 8.40 6.86
C LEU A 153 4.80 9.77 6.23
N PHE A 154 3.55 10.20 6.16
CA PHE A 154 3.26 11.54 5.67
C PHE A 154 3.91 12.62 6.55
N PHE A 155 3.73 12.53 7.86
CA PHE A 155 4.49 13.23 8.88
C PHE A 155 5.19 12.21 9.80
N PRO A 156 6.20 12.62 10.58
CA PRO A 156 6.76 11.77 11.63
C PRO A 156 5.68 11.36 12.62
N LYS A 157 5.80 10.18 13.20
CA LYS A 157 4.81 9.60 14.10
C LYS A 157 4.47 10.51 15.28
N GLU A 158 5.48 11.18 15.85
CA GLU A 158 5.32 12.09 16.98
C GLU A 158 4.41 13.30 16.66
N ILE A 159 4.31 13.65 15.37
CA ILE A 159 3.45 14.74 14.89
C ILE A 159 2.08 14.20 14.51
N GLU A 160 2.01 13.00 13.96
CA GLU A 160 0.74 12.37 13.56
C GLU A 160 -0.14 12.02 14.76
N GLU A 161 0.45 11.77 15.91
CA GLU A 161 -0.28 11.47 17.16
C GLU A 161 -0.92 12.72 17.79
N GLU A 162 -0.56 13.95 17.36
CA GLU A 162 -1.15 15.17 17.89
C GLU A 162 -2.28 15.74 17.00
N PRO A 163 -3.55 15.61 17.38
CA PRO A 163 -4.70 15.95 16.53
C PRO A 163 -4.76 17.42 16.09
N ALA A 164 -4.26 18.34 16.90
CA ALA A 164 -4.44 19.79 16.70
C ALA A 164 -3.49 20.42 15.66
N ASN A 165 -2.38 19.77 15.32
CA ASN A 165 -1.28 20.43 14.60
C ASN A 165 -1.01 19.86 13.21
N ARG A 166 -1.97 19.18 12.65
CA ARG A 166 -1.66 18.31 11.49
C ARG A 166 -1.41 19.05 10.19
N ILE A 167 -1.94 20.26 9.95
CA ILE A 167 -1.69 20.93 8.66
C ILE A 167 -2.14 22.40 8.67
N PRO A 168 -1.28 23.36 8.31
CA PRO A 168 0.19 23.25 8.30
C PRO A 168 0.74 23.08 9.70
N VAL A 169 1.82 22.29 9.84
CA VAL A 169 2.49 22.10 11.13
C VAL A 169 3.41 23.30 11.37
N GLU A 170 3.03 24.19 12.27
CA GLU A 170 3.83 25.37 12.59
C GLU A 170 5.18 24.96 13.21
N GLY A 171 6.26 25.48 12.67
CA GLY A 171 7.63 25.19 13.15
C GLY A 171 8.18 23.81 12.76
N PHE A 172 7.54 23.08 11.87
CA PHE A 172 8.06 21.82 11.40
C PHE A 172 9.40 21.97 10.66
N ASP A 173 10.42 21.32 11.18
CA ASP A 173 11.75 21.30 10.56
C ASP A 173 11.92 20.05 9.68
N LYS A 174 11.67 20.20 8.40
CA LYS A 174 11.81 19.11 7.42
C LYS A 174 13.24 18.57 7.28
N THR A 175 14.26 19.24 7.80
CA THR A 175 15.64 18.75 7.77
C THR A 175 15.90 17.68 8.82
N GLN A 176 15.08 17.65 9.88
CA GLN A 176 15.13 16.60 10.90
C GLN A 176 14.43 15.31 10.42
N TYR A 177 13.46 15.44 9.50
CA TYR A 177 12.65 14.34 9.00
C TYR A 177 12.66 14.33 7.46
N PRO A 178 13.82 14.10 6.83
CA PRO A 178 13.96 14.23 5.37
C PRO A 178 13.18 13.17 4.58
N ASP A 179 12.93 12.03 5.20
CA ASP A 179 12.31 10.87 4.56
C ASP A 179 10.78 10.88 4.63
N CYS A 180 10.17 11.70 5.49
CA CYS A 180 8.72 11.79 5.53
C CYS A 180 8.16 12.45 4.23
N MET A 181 6.96 12.07 3.85
CA MET A 181 6.35 12.49 2.58
C MET A 181 6.21 14.01 2.47
N TYR A 182 5.80 14.68 3.54
CA TYR A 182 5.71 16.13 3.58
C TYR A 182 7.05 16.80 3.22
N SER A 183 8.15 16.35 3.85
CA SER A 183 9.49 16.89 3.60
C SER A 183 9.94 16.69 2.16
N LYS A 184 9.72 15.51 1.60
CA LYS A 184 10.04 15.18 0.22
C LYS A 184 9.31 16.08 -0.77
N VAL A 185 8.00 16.20 -0.63
CA VAL A 185 7.16 17.00 -1.54
C VAL A 185 7.47 18.48 -1.43
N MET A 186 7.60 19.02 -0.22
CA MET A 186 7.93 20.43 -0.02
C MET A 186 9.34 20.77 -0.50
N SER A 187 10.32 19.90 -0.25
CA SER A 187 11.69 20.07 -0.76
C SER A 187 11.75 20.03 -2.29
N TYR A 188 10.95 19.16 -2.90
CA TYR A 188 10.81 19.15 -4.36
C TYR A 188 10.26 20.47 -4.90
N CYS A 189 9.20 20.99 -4.28
CA CYS A 189 8.61 22.27 -4.67
C CYS A 189 9.62 23.42 -4.57
N GLU A 190 10.32 23.53 -3.46
CA GLU A 190 11.35 24.55 -3.24
C GLU A 190 12.48 24.45 -4.26
N LYS A 191 13.02 23.26 -4.48
CA LYS A 191 14.10 23.02 -5.45
C LYS A 191 13.71 23.44 -6.87
N ASN A 192 12.44 23.30 -7.23
CA ASN A 192 11.93 23.62 -8.57
C ASN A 192 11.28 25.00 -8.67
N GLY A 193 11.23 25.78 -7.57
CA GLY A 193 10.63 27.09 -7.52
C GLY A 193 9.11 27.05 -7.74
N LEU A 194 8.43 26.03 -7.24
CA LEU A 194 6.99 25.79 -7.38
C LEU A 194 6.25 26.13 -6.09
N ASN A 195 5.09 26.75 -6.22
CA ASN A 195 4.15 26.84 -5.12
C ASN A 195 3.24 25.59 -5.11
N PRO A 196 2.78 25.09 -3.96
CA PRO A 196 1.86 23.97 -3.90
C PRO A 196 0.64 24.12 -4.82
N SER A 197 0.08 25.31 -4.94
CA SER A 197 -1.07 25.61 -5.81
C SER A 197 -0.82 25.47 -7.32
N GLU A 198 0.44 25.31 -7.72
CA GLU A 198 0.84 25.11 -9.12
C GLU A 198 1.12 23.64 -9.41
N VAL A 199 1.10 22.78 -8.39
CA VAL A 199 1.49 21.37 -8.49
C VAL A 199 0.26 20.48 -8.50
N ASN A 200 0.20 19.60 -9.50
CA ASN A 200 -0.77 18.51 -9.57
C ASN A 200 -0.18 17.27 -8.89
N VAL A 201 -0.96 16.65 -8.03
CA VAL A 201 -0.56 15.45 -7.31
C VAL A 201 -1.44 14.28 -7.72
N TYR A 202 -0.79 13.18 -8.05
CA TYR A 202 -1.41 11.92 -8.42
C TYR A 202 -1.10 10.89 -7.33
N LEU A 203 -2.14 10.41 -6.66
CA LEU A 203 -2.03 9.45 -5.56
C LEU A 203 -2.32 8.05 -6.07
N ALA A 204 -1.50 7.08 -5.68
CA ALA A 204 -1.75 5.69 -5.96
C ALA A 204 -1.33 4.79 -4.79
N PRO A 205 -2.06 3.72 -4.49
CA PRO A 205 -1.63 2.73 -3.52
C PRO A 205 -0.48 1.89 -4.10
N PHE A 206 0.56 1.68 -3.32
CA PHE A 206 1.63 0.73 -3.60
C PHE A 206 1.42 -0.54 -2.79
N MET A 207 0.29 -1.17 -3.04
CA MET A 207 -0.23 -2.35 -2.38
C MET A 207 -0.77 -3.31 -3.42
N SER A 208 -0.70 -4.62 -3.16
CA SER A 208 -1.24 -5.62 -4.10
C SER A 208 -2.76 -5.64 -4.13
N ILE A 209 -3.40 -5.20 -3.05
CA ILE A 209 -4.85 -5.09 -2.93
C ILE A 209 -5.15 -3.73 -2.29
N ALA A 210 -5.98 -2.94 -2.94
CA ALA A 210 -6.49 -1.71 -2.37
C ALA A 210 -7.58 -2.05 -1.34
N GLY A 211 -7.27 -1.81 -0.07
CA GLY A 211 -8.14 -2.04 1.08
C GLY A 211 -8.40 -0.75 1.87
N ASP A 212 -8.62 -0.89 3.17
CA ASP A 212 -8.93 0.23 4.07
C ASP A 212 -7.92 1.37 3.97
N HIS A 213 -6.61 1.07 3.92
CA HIS A 213 -5.58 2.09 3.76
C HIS A 213 -5.71 2.90 2.47
N ALA A 214 -6.09 2.27 1.37
CA ALA A 214 -6.32 3.01 0.12
C ALA A 214 -7.57 3.88 0.22
N HIS A 215 -8.64 3.40 0.86
CA HIS A 215 -9.88 4.16 1.02
C HIS A 215 -9.74 5.28 2.04
N ASN A 216 -9.28 4.96 3.23
CA ASN A 216 -9.29 5.88 4.36
C ASN A 216 -8.02 6.73 4.41
N ASP A 217 -6.85 6.11 4.47
CA ASP A 217 -5.61 6.84 4.72
C ASP A 217 -5.08 7.55 3.48
N LEU A 218 -5.29 6.98 2.29
CA LEU A 218 -4.90 7.65 1.04
C LEU A 218 -5.95 8.66 0.58
N TRP A 219 -7.23 8.26 0.51
CA TRP A 219 -8.30 9.05 -0.11
C TRP A 219 -9.26 9.75 0.86
N GLY A 220 -9.44 9.28 2.09
CA GLY A 220 -10.33 9.88 3.09
C GLY A 220 -11.81 9.66 2.80
N LEU A 221 -12.21 8.40 2.61
CA LEU A 221 -13.59 8.00 2.34
C LEU A 221 -14.28 7.40 3.57
N GLU A 222 -13.85 7.76 4.76
CA GLU A 222 -14.29 7.19 6.03
C GLU A 222 -15.81 7.29 6.28
N ALA A 223 -16.47 8.31 5.75
CA ALA A 223 -17.91 8.50 5.92
C ALA A 223 -18.77 7.33 5.37
N MET A 224 -18.15 6.43 4.63
CA MET A 224 -18.82 5.28 4.03
C MET A 224 -18.72 4.00 4.87
N ALA A 225 -17.91 4.02 5.91
CA ALA A 225 -17.83 2.91 6.86
C ALA A 225 -19.04 2.83 7.81
N GLU A 226 -19.94 3.80 7.79
CA GLU A 226 -21.12 3.82 8.66
C GLU A 226 -22.13 2.71 8.35
N ASP A 227 -22.11 2.12 7.17
CA ASP A 227 -23.02 1.03 6.79
C ASP A 227 -22.52 -0.37 7.17
N ASP A 228 -21.29 -0.49 7.61
CA ASP A 228 -20.82 -1.73 8.19
C ASP A 228 -21.10 -1.73 9.69
N ASP A 229 -21.81 -2.71 10.15
CA ASP A 229 -22.07 -3.02 11.56
C ASP A 229 -20.75 -3.36 12.32
N VAL A 230 -19.74 -2.57 12.11
CA VAL A 230 -18.49 -2.54 12.86
C VAL A 230 -18.69 -1.56 14.00
N SER A 231 -19.63 -1.91 14.87
CA SER A 231 -20.09 -1.13 16.02
C SER A 231 -19.01 -0.77 17.05
N ASN A 232 -17.71 -0.94 16.72
CA ASN A 232 -16.60 -0.69 17.62
C ASN A 232 -15.35 -0.11 16.92
N VAL A 233 -15.42 0.32 15.67
CA VAL A 233 -14.34 1.12 15.10
C VAL A 233 -14.67 2.57 15.43
N GLU A 234 -13.97 3.13 16.39
CA GLU A 234 -13.90 4.57 16.55
C GLU A 234 -13.30 5.12 15.25
N ILE A 235 -14.17 5.66 14.40
CA ILE A 235 -13.73 6.39 13.22
C ILE A 235 -12.93 7.56 13.76
N ASN A 236 -11.62 7.53 13.56
CA ASN A 236 -10.77 8.62 14.01
C ASN A 236 -10.94 9.82 13.06
N THR A 237 -12.03 10.53 13.23
CA THR A 237 -12.38 11.75 12.47
C THR A 237 -11.31 12.84 12.57
N ASN A 238 -10.28 12.64 13.38
CA ASN A 238 -9.16 13.56 13.56
C ASN A 238 -7.97 13.22 12.65
N GLU A 239 -8.00 12.12 11.94
CA GLU A 239 -6.94 11.75 10.99
C GLU A 239 -7.30 12.19 9.58
N TYR A 240 -6.44 13.02 9.01
CA TYR A 240 -6.57 13.41 7.62
C TYR A 240 -5.86 12.41 6.71
N SER A 241 -6.54 11.99 5.66
CA SER A 241 -5.92 11.22 4.58
C SER A 241 -4.78 12.00 3.90
N TRP A 242 -3.94 11.30 3.15
CA TRP A 242 -2.92 11.96 2.33
C TRP A 242 -3.51 13.00 1.38
N ARG A 243 -4.64 12.67 0.75
CA ARG A 243 -5.37 13.63 -0.12
C ARG A 243 -5.74 14.90 0.64
N GLU A 244 -6.38 14.76 1.79
CA GLU A 244 -6.84 15.92 2.57
C GLU A 244 -5.68 16.77 3.07
N ARG A 245 -4.60 16.12 3.51
CA ARG A 245 -3.37 16.81 3.93
C ARG A 245 -2.79 17.63 2.78
N LEU A 246 -2.69 17.05 1.59
CA LEU A 246 -2.16 17.73 0.40
C LEU A 246 -3.07 18.89 -0.06
N GLU A 247 -4.38 18.69 -0.07
CA GLU A 247 -5.34 19.76 -0.41
C GLU A 247 -5.27 20.92 0.59
N LYS A 248 -5.11 20.64 1.89
CA LYS A 248 -4.92 21.66 2.93
C LYS A 248 -3.59 22.42 2.76
N LEU A 249 -2.56 21.78 2.24
CA LEU A 249 -1.29 22.40 1.88
C LEU A 249 -1.37 23.22 0.58
N GLY A 250 -2.50 23.17 -0.11
CA GLY A 250 -2.78 23.91 -1.34
C GLY A 250 -2.46 23.17 -2.62
N PHE A 251 -2.05 21.92 -2.58
CA PHE A 251 -1.81 21.10 -3.77
C PHE A 251 -3.11 20.79 -4.52
N LYS A 252 -2.99 20.53 -5.82
CA LYS A 252 -4.10 20.09 -6.67
C LYS A 252 -4.06 18.57 -6.78
N VAL A 253 -4.83 17.87 -5.96
CA VAL A 253 -4.92 16.41 -6.04
C VAL A 253 -5.89 16.03 -7.16
N ASP A 254 -5.42 15.22 -8.11
CA ASP A 254 -6.25 14.71 -9.21
C ASP A 254 -7.13 13.56 -8.71
N ARG A 255 -8.40 13.85 -8.49
CA ARG A 255 -9.38 12.90 -7.97
C ARG A 255 -9.92 11.92 -9.03
N THR A 256 -9.47 12.04 -10.27
CA THR A 256 -9.89 11.15 -11.37
C THR A 256 -8.79 10.18 -11.78
N PHE A 257 -7.59 10.37 -11.22
CA PHE A 257 -6.45 9.52 -11.50
C PHE A 257 -6.59 8.16 -10.80
N GLU A 258 -6.20 7.11 -11.51
CA GLU A 258 -6.17 5.75 -10.99
C GLU A 258 -7.52 5.26 -10.43
N SER A 259 -8.62 5.72 -11.03
CA SER A 259 -9.95 5.26 -10.59
C SER A 259 -10.08 5.31 -9.06
N HIS A 260 -9.77 6.47 -8.48
CA HIS A 260 -9.89 6.64 -7.04
C HIS A 260 -11.21 6.01 -6.55
N PRO A 261 -11.29 5.49 -5.33
CA PRO A 261 -12.51 4.92 -4.80
C PRO A 261 -13.66 5.90 -4.96
N THR A 262 -14.72 5.47 -5.64
CA THR A 262 -15.95 6.23 -5.71
C THR A 262 -16.82 5.93 -4.50
N ASP A 263 -17.81 6.78 -4.25
CA ASP A 263 -18.76 6.55 -3.17
C ASP A 263 -19.44 5.17 -3.24
N GLN A 264 -19.54 4.59 -4.42
CA GLN A 264 -20.04 3.24 -4.60
C GLN A 264 -19.02 2.16 -4.27
N ALA A 265 -17.76 2.44 -4.42
CA ALA A 265 -16.71 1.50 -4.06
C ALA A 265 -16.55 1.35 -2.54
N GLY A 266 -16.96 2.33 -1.76
CA GLY A 266 -17.03 2.24 -0.31
C GLY A 266 -17.81 1.04 0.20
N ALA A 267 -18.91 0.69 -0.47
CA ALA A 267 -19.71 -0.47 -0.12
C ALA A 267 -18.96 -1.81 -0.21
N ASP A 268 -17.87 -1.86 -0.94
CA ASP A 268 -17.08 -3.08 -1.15
C ASP A 268 -15.67 -3.03 -0.54
N HIS A 269 -15.38 -2.03 0.28
CA HIS A 269 -14.12 -1.88 1.01
C HIS A 269 -12.87 -2.09 0.16
N GLY A 270 -12.82 -1.48 -1.01
CA GLY A 270 -11.68 -1.53 -1.91
C GLY A 270 -11.45 -2.84 -2.65
N ILE A 271 -12.41 -3.74 -2.61
CA ILE A 271 -12.32 -5.03 -3.31
C ILE A 271 -12.87 -4.95 -4.73
N LYS A 272 -13.67 -3.94 -5.02
CA LYS A 272 -14.19 -3.67 -6.37
C LYS A 272 -13.45 -2.54 -7.07
N ASP A 273 -13.66 -2.55 -8.37
CA ASP A 273 -13.25 -1.66 -9.46
C ASP A 273 -13.13 -0.16 -9.12
N GLY A 274 -12.47 0.19 -8.09
CA GLY A 274 -12.37 1.59 -7.69
C GLY A 274 -10.98 2.02 -7.31
N CYS A 275 -10.12 1.09 -6.95
CA CYS A 275 -8.74 1.39 -6.65
C CYS A 275 -7.84 0.59 -7.56
N ASN A 276 -7.01 1.25 -8.33
CA ASN A 276 -5.90 0.59 -8.98
C ASN A 276 -4.93 0.11 -7.93
N CYS A 277 -4.83 -1.20 -7.81
CA CYS A 277 -3.74 -1.84 -7.10
C CYS A 277 -2.75 -2.42 -8.11
N LEU A 278 -1.60 -2.87 -7.65
CA LEU A 278 -0.56 -3.44 -8.52
C LEU A 278 -1.06 -4.59 -9.40
N LEU A 279 -2.13 -5.28 -9.01
CA LEU A 279 -2.72 -6.36 -9.80
C LEU A 279 -3.50 -5.87 -11.02
N TYR A 280 -3.99 -4.63 -11.00
CA TYR A 280 -4.75 -4.05 -12.12
C TYR A 280 -3.91 -3.17 -13.03
N THR A 281 -2.70 -2.81 -12.62
CA THR A 281 -1.81 -1.95 -13.41
C THR A 281 -0.91 -2.73 -14.39
N SER A 282 -0.89 -4.05 -14.31
CA SER A 282 -0.11 -4.88 -15.23
C SER A 282 -1.03 -5.59 -16.22
N ASP A 283 -0.75 -5.48 -17.50
CA ASP A 283 -1.35 -6.31 -18.57
C ASP A 283 -1.13 -7.82 -18.34
N ALA A 284 -0.39 -8.18 -17.29
CA ALA A 284 -0.18 -9.56 -16.86
C ALA A 284 -1.44 -10.25 -16.30
N ALA A 285 -2.54 -9.52 -16.10
CA ALA A 285 -3.81 -10.12 -15.71
C ALA A 285 -4.53 -10.81 -16.88
N ASP A 286 -4.17 -10.49 -18.13
CA ASP A 286 -4.78 -11.08 -19.31
C ASP A 286 -4.09 -12.38 -19.76
N ASP A 287 -2.93 -12.73 -19.17
CA ASP A 287 -2.16 -13.94 -19.51
C ASP A 287 -2.26 -15.07 -18.44
N LEU A 288 -3.17 -14.94 -17.45
CA LEU A 288 -3.49 -15.96 -16.46
C LEU A 288 -4.92 -16.47 -16.65
#